data_2ab55cc08468c990cdb871ea30a42d4d
#
_entry.id   2ab55cc08468c990cdb871ea30a42d4d
#
_cell.length_a   1.000
_cell.length_b   1.000
_cell.length_c   1.000
_cell.angle_alpha   90.00
_cell.angle_beta   90.00
_cell.angle_gamma   90.00
#
_symmetry.space_group_name_H-M   'P 1'
#
loop_
_entity.id
_entity.type
_entity.pdbx_description
1 polymer ?
#
loop_
_entity_poly.entity_id
_entity_poly.type
_entity_poly.pdbx_seq_one_letter_code
_entity_poly.pdbx_strand_id
1 'polypeptide(L)'
;MLRYPKAPCCCSRVGVRLIGLVSVSHPAYIDKLREFFSATASTALLMRGTEGEAFANPKRRPQIESFEAGRHSILFEAEVGTLKSLPALPENREAATTAAWIRECLAGRVPVPYPIVNQLACCLFISGYTDDMNQAKAIAAVETGSLAAA
;
A
#
# COMPACT_ATOMS: atom_id res chain seq x y z
N MET A 1 -10.83 16.83 29.02
CA MET A 1 -9.92 15.68 28.87
C MET A 1 -10.78 14.44 28.66
N LEU A 2 -11.14 14.11 27.41
CA LEU A 2 -11.97 12.97 27.08
C LEU A 2 -11.08 11.72 27.07
N ARG A 3 -11.24 10.86 28.07
CA ARG A 3 -10.64 9.53 28.06
C ARG A 3 -11.49 8.64 27.15
N TYR A 4 -10.99 8.34 25.96
CA TYR A 4 -11.59 7.26 25.17
C TYR A 4 -11.37 5.94 25.90
N PRO A 5 -12.42 5.14 26.12
CA PRO A 5 -12.25 3.81 26.68
C PRO A 5 -11.38 3.00 25.70
N LYS A 6 -10.32 2.37 26.21
CA LYS A 6 -9.57 1.36 25.46
C LYS A 6 -10.57 0.26 25.10
N ALA A 7 -10.96 0.20 23.83
CA ALA A 7 -11.71 -0.93 23.34
C ALA A 7 -10.87 -2.19 23.61
N PRO A 8 -11.42 -3.22 24.29
CA PRO A 8 -10.70 -4.47 24.45
C PRO A 8 -10.52 -5.05 23.07
N CYS A 9 -9.27 -5.12 22.61
CA CYS A 9 -8.94 -5.78 21.36
C CYS A 9 -9.27 -7.27 21.51
N CYS A 10 -10.46 -7.68 21.04
CA CYS A 10 -10.91 -9.08 21.05
C CYS A 10 -10.02 -10.03 20.24
N CYS A 11 -9.01 -9.50 19.54
CA CYS A 11 -8.09 -10.25 18.68
C CYS A 11 -6.94 -10.94 19.43
N SER A 12 -6.78 -10.70 20.75
CA SER A 12 -5.65 -11.27 21.51
C SER A 12 -5.74 -12.79 21.77
N ARG A 13 -6.82 -13.44 21.38
CA ARG A 13 -6.98 -14.90 21.58
C ARG A 13 -6.71 -15.79 20.37
N VAL A 14 -6.48 -15.23 19.18
CA VAL A 14 -6.36 -16.03 17.94
C VAL A 14 -5.02 -15.79 17.21
N GLY A 15 -4.12 -14.96 17.71
CA GLY A 15 -2.85 -14.67 17.06
C GLY A 15 -2.98 -13.96 15.70
N VAL A 16 -4.14 -13.38 15.40
CA VAL A 16 -4.36 -12.60 14.18
C VAL A 16 -3.78 -11.21 14.35
N ARG A 17 -2.80 -10.88 13.53
CA ARG A 17 -2.24 -9.54 13.41
C ARG A 17 -3.08 -8.74 12.41
N LEU A 18 -3.73 -7.69 12.85
CA LEU A 18 -4.47 -6.78 11.98
C LEU A 18 -3.52 -5.69 11.45
N ILE A 19 -3.46 -5.55 10.14
CA ILE A 19 -2.68 -4.52 9.46
C ILE A 19 -3.64 -3.64 8.68
N GLY A 20 -3.63 -2.33 8.97
CA GLY A 20 -4.42 -1.35 8.23
C GLY A 20 -3.71 -0.93 6.94
N LEU A 21 -4.40 -0.96 5.81
CA LEU A 21 -3.97 -0.26 4.60
C LEU A 21 -4.88 0.94 4.40
N VAL A 22 -4.34 2.13 4.62
CA VAL A 22 -5.13 3.36 4.71
C VAL A 22 -4.62 4.39 3.72
N SER A 23 -5.54 5.00 3.00
CA SER A 23 -5.24 6.12 2.12
C SER A 23 -6.13 7.32 2.40
N VAL A 24 -5.64 8.50 2.05
CA VAL A 24 -6.40 9.74 2.10
C VAL A 24 -6.29 10.46 0.76
N SER A 25 -7.40 11.04 0.30
CA SER A 25 -7.41 11.85 -0.91
C SER A 25 -6.89 13.27 -0.65
N HIS A 26 -7.19 13.84 0.53
CA HIS A 26 -6.83 15.22 0.87
C HIS A 26 -5.64 15.25 1.84
N PRO A 27 -4.58 16.05 1.53
CA PRO A 27 -3.36 16.10 2.35
C PRO A 27 -3.58 16.48 3.82
N ALA A 28 -4.57 17.31 4.12
CA ALA A 28 -4.87 17.75 5.48
C ALA A 28 -5.24 16.63 6.46
N TYR A 29 -5.61 15.46 5.95
CA TYR A 29 -5.93 14.31 6.81
C TYR A 29 -4.71 13.42 7.09
N ILE A 30 -3.60 13.57 6.38
CA ILE A 30 -2.39 12.77 6.60
C ILE A 30 -1.86 12.99 8.01
N ASP A 31 -1.71 14.23 8.44
CA ASP A 31 -1.17 14.54 9.76
C ASP A 31 -2.07 14.02 10.89
N LYS A 32 -3.38 14.13 10.73
CA LYS A 32 -4.34 13.59 11.70
C LYS A 32 -4.24 12.05 11.82
N LEU A 33 -4.01 11.36 10.71
CA LEU A 33 -3.85 9.91 10.73
C LEU A 33 -2.48 9.50 11.27
N ARG A 34 -1.41 10.27 11.02
CA ARG A 34 -0.12 10.07 11.67
C ARG A 34 -0.23 10.14 13.20
N GLU A 35 -0.88 11.17 13.70
CA GLU A 35 -1.14 11.32 15.14
C GLU A 35 -1.97 10.15 15.67
N PHE A 36 -3.04 9.77 14.98
CA PHE A 36 -3.92 8.67 15.37
C PHE A 36 -3.16 7.33 15.43
N PHE A 37 -2.42 6.96 14.39
CA PHE A 37 -1.69 5.69 14.36
C PHE A 37 -0.56 5.64 15.39
N SER A 38 0.12 6.76 15.61
CA SER A 38 1.14 6.87 16.65
C SER A 38 0.55 6.74 18.04
N ALA A 39 -0.59 7.39 18.31
CA ALA A 39 -1.26 7.36 19.61
C ALA A 39 -1.91 6.01 19.91
N THR A 40 -2.40 5.29 18.92
CA THR A 40 -3.06 3.98 19.07
C THR A 40 -2.12 2.80 19.01
N ALA A 41 -0.83 3.04 18.72
CA ALA A 41 0.16 2.00 18.48
C ALA A 41 -0.28 0.96 17.42
N SER A 42 -1.06 1.42 16.44
CA SER A 42 -1.60 0.58 15.37
C SER A 42 -0.48 0.09 14.44
N THR A 43 -0.74 -1.04 13.77
CA THR A 43 0.08 -1.47 12.63
C THR A 43 -0.65 -1.06 11.35
N ALA A 44 -0.07 -0.15 10.58
CA ALA A 44 -0.71 0.39 9.39
C ALA A 44 0.29 0.87 8.33
N LEU A 45 -0.15 0.83 7.08
CA LEU A 45 0.43 1.59 5.98
C LEU A 45 -0.47 2.79 5.68
N LEU A 46 0.12 3.96 5.59
CA LEU A 46 -0.55 5.21 5.24
C LEU A 46 0.02 5.75 3.93
N MET A 47 -0.85 6.12 3.00
CA MET A 47 -0.45 6.77 1.76
C MET A 47 -1.49 7.78 1.29
N ARG A 48 -1.09 8.64 0.35
CA ARG A 48 -2.04 9.47 -0.38
C ARG A 48 -2.60 8.66 -1.55
N GLY A 49 -3.85 8.25 -1.42
CA GLY A 49 -4.57 7.51 -2.46
C GLY A 49 -5.16 8.42 -3.54
N THR A 50 -5.69 7.79 -4.58
CA THR A 50 -6.45 8.43 -5.63
C THR A 50 -7.94 8.27 -5.28
N GLU A 51 -8.67 9.37 -5.17
CA GLU A 51 -10.12 9.38 -4.90
C GLU A 51 -10.55 8.59 -3.64
N GLY A 52 -9.63 8.44 -2.66
CA GLY A 52 -9.90 7.70 -1.43
C GLY A 52 -9.66 6.19 -1.49
N GLU A 53 -9.29 5.68 -2.63
CA GLU A 53 -8.97 4.27 -2.80
C GLU A 53 -7.65 3.88 -2.10
N ALA A 54 -7.63 2.73 -1.45
CA ALA A 54 -6.46 2.24 -0.70
C ALA A 54 -5.43 1.55 -1.62
N PHE A 55 -5.13 2.15 -2.76
CA PHE A 55 -4.09 1.68 -3.67
C PHE A 55 -3.16 2.81 -4.12
N ALA A 56 -1.93 2.44 -4.46
CA ALA A 56 -0.95 3.40 -4.98
C ALA A 56 -1.33 3.85 -6.39
N ASN A 57 -1.25 5.16 -6.63
CA ASN A 57 -1.55 5.72 -7.94
C ASN A 57 -0.63 5.10 -9.02
N PRO A 58 -1.17 4.44 -10.05
CA PRO A 58 -0.37 3.74 -11.07
C PRO A 58 0.48 4.68 -11.94
N LYS A 59 0.18 5.98 -11.95
CA LYS A 59 0.91 6.99 -12.72
C LYS A 59 2.03 7.66 -11.94
N ARG A 60 2.02 7.56 -10.61
CA ARG A 60 3.00 8.20 -9.73
C ARG A 60 2.96 7.56 -8.35
N ARG A 61 4.07 7.01 -7.91
CA ARG A 61 4.16 6.43 -6.57
C ARG A 61 3.93 7.50 -5.50
N PRO A 62 2.95 7.32 -4.59
CA PRO A 62 2.80 8.19 -3.43
C PRO A 62 3.91 7.89 -2.41
N GLN A 63 4.10 8.78 -1.44
CA GLN A 63 4.81 8.43 -0.22
C GLN A 63 4.04 7.33 0.49
N ILE A 64 4.75 6.29 0.94
CA ILE A 64 4.19 5.18 1.71
C ILE A 64 4.86 5.16 3.07
N GLU A 65 4.07 5.33 4.09
CA GLU A 65 4.48 5.41 5.49
C GLU A 65 4.02 4.16 6.24
N SER A 66 4.83 3.67 7.15
CA SER A 66 4.47 2.57 8.05
C SER A 66 4.40 3.02 9.49
N PHE A 67 3.46 2.44 10.20
CA PHE A 67 3.27 2.59 11.65
C PHE A 67 3.30 1.20 12.27
N GLU A 68 4.07 1.02 13.32
CA GLU A 68 4.16 -0.23 14.06
C GLU A 68 4.51 0.05 15.51
N ALA A 69 3.61 -0.32 16.42
CA ALA A 69 3.79 -0.11 17.86
C ALA A 69 4.19 1.33 18.23
N GLY A 70 3.57 2.32 17.60
CA GLY A 70 3.84 3.75 17.81
C GLY A 70 5.08 4.29 17.08
N ARG A 71 5.85 3.45 16.40
CA ARG A 71 6.97 3.87 15.55
C ARG A 71 6.45 4.24 14.16
N HIS A 72 6.96 5.33 13.62
CA HIS A 72 6.68 5.81 12.28
C HIS A 72 7.93 5.73 11.41
N SER A 73 7.80 5.25 10.20
CA SER A 73 8.87 5.25 9.19
C SER A 73 8.32 5.46 7.78
N ILE A 74 9.14 6.05 6.93
CA ILE A 74 8.83 6.20 5.51
C ILE A 74 9.49 5.02 4.78
N LEU A 75 8.66 4.18 4.15
CA LEU A 75 9.14 3.04 3.37
C LEU A 75 9.49 3.42 1.94
N PHE A 76 8.71 4.33 1.36
CA PHE A 76 8.99 4.92 0.05
C PHE A 76 8.68 6.41 0.06
N GLU A 77 9.60 7.19 -0.48
CA GLU A 77 9.36 8.60 -0.77
C GLU A 77 8.42 8.77 -1.97
N ALA A 78 7.70 9.90 -2.00
CA ALA A 78 6.88 10.25 -3.14
C ALA A 78 7.75 10.51 -4.38
N GLU A 79 7.29 10.03 -5.53
CA GLU A 79 7.91 10.42 -6.80
C GLU A 79 7.51 11.83 -7.18
N VAL A 80 8.49 12.58 -7.71
CA VAL A 80 8.27 13.91 -8.27
C VAL A 80 7.99 13.77 -9.77
N GLY A 81 6.81 14.23 -10.20
CA GLY A 81 6.39 14.14 -11.59
C GLY A 81 5.62 12.85 -11.93
N THR A 82 5.30 12.70 -13.20
CA THR A 82 4.62 11.51 -13.74
C THR A 82 5.64 10.53 -14.28
N LEU A 83 5.41 9.24 -14.13
CA LEU A 83 6.24 8.20 -14.72
C LEU A 83 6.41 8.45 -16.21
N LYS A 84 7.64 8.33 -16.73
CA LYS A 84 7.96 8.51 -18.15
C LYS A 84 7.27 7.46 -19.03
N SER A 85 7.13 6.25 -18.52
CA SER A 85 6.41 5.17 -19.17
C SER A 85 5.23 4.79 -18.29
N LEU A 86 4.02 4.96 -18.80
CA LEU A 86 2.81 4.53 -18.12
C LEU A 86 2.54 3.08 -18.48
N PRO A 87 2.15 2.25 -17.49
CA PRO A 87 1.71 0.90 -17.76
C PRO A 87 0.44 0.91 -18.64
N ALA A 88 0.24 -0.14 -19.41
CA ALA A 88 -0.99 -0.35 -20.16
C ALA A 88 -2.15 -0.56 -19.15
N LEU A 89 -2.88 0.50 -18.85
CA LEU A 89 -4.09 0.46 -18.03
C LEU A 89 -5.30 0.08 -18.91
N PRO A 90 -6.40 -0.38 -18.32
CA PRO A 90 -7.65 -0.65 -19.06
C PRO A 90 -8.10 0.59 -19.84
N GLU A 91 -8.60 0.37 -21.06
CA GLU A 91 -9.03 1.45 -21.96
C GLU A 91 -10.18 2.28 -21.36
N ASN A 92 -11.03 1.63 -20.58
CA ASN A 92 -12.17 2.28 -19.92
C ASN A 92 -12.30 1.81 -18.47
N ARG A 93 -13.23 2.44 -17.72
CA ARG A 93 -13.48 2.14 -16.30
C ARG A 93 -14.62 1.15 -16.08
N GLU A 94 -15.03 0.43 -17.11
CA GLU A 94 -16.08 -0.58 -16.98
C GLU A 94 -15.60 -1.78 -16.18
N ALA A 95 -16.46 -2.31 -15.33
CA ALA A 95 -16.12 -3.41 -14.42
C ALA A 95 -15.64 -4.66 -15.19
N ALA A 96 -16.27 -4.97 -16.31
CA ALA A 96 -15.90 -6.12 -17.15
C ALA A 96 -14.48 -5.96 -17.74
N THR A 97 -14.18 -4.78 -18.31
CA THR A 97 -12.87 -4.46 -18.88
C THR A 97 -11.77 -4.48 -17.80
N THR A 98 -12.06 -3.87 -16.66
CA THR A 98 -11.12 -3.87 -15.51
C THR A 98 -10.87 -5.28 -14.99
N ALA A 99 -11.92 -6.09 -14.85
CA ALA A 99 -11.79 -7.49 -14.40
C ALA A 99 -11.00 -8.35 -15.40
N ALA A 100 -11.18 -8.15 -16.70
CA ALA A 100 -10.39 -8.82 -17.72
C ALA A 100 -8.91 -8.43 -17.61
N TRP A 101 -8.63 -7.14 -17.51
CA TRP A 101 -7.26 -6.64 -17.35
C TRP A 101 -6.58 -7.19 -16.08
N ILE A 102 -7.29 -7.24 -14.95
CA ILE A 102 -6.76 -7.84 -13.71
C ILE A 102 -6.40 -9.30 -13.93
N ARG A 103 -7.24 -10.08 -14.64
CA ARG A 103 -6.93 -11.48 -14.94
C ARG A 103 -5.68 -11.62 -15.81
N GLU A 104 -5.48 -10.72 -16.76
CA GLU A 104 -4.27 -10.68 -17.58
C GLU A 104 -3.01 -10.38 -16.74
N CYS A 105 -3.12 -9.43 -15.79
CA CYS A 105 -2.04 -9.14 -14.84
C CYS A 105 -1.73 -10.37 -13.95
N LEU A 106 -2.76 -11.01 -13.38
CA LEU A 106 -2.60 -12.20 -12.54
C LEU A 106 -2.03 -13.41 -13.31
N ALA A 107 -2.27 -13.45 -14.61
CA ALA A 107 -1.70 -14.48 -15.49
C ALA A 107 -0.29 -14.13 -16.01
N GLY A 108 0.27 -12.99 -15.60
CA GLY A 108 1.60 -12.51 -16.02
C GLY A 108 1.68 -12.06 -17.48
N ARG A 109 0.55 -11.85 -18.16
CA ARG A 109 0.52 -11.40 -19.57
C ARG A 109 0.58 -9.89 -19.72
N VAL A 110 0.17 -9.16 -18.68
CA VAL A 110 0.26 -7.71 -18.58
C VAL A 110 1.02 -7.36 -17.30
N PRO A 111 2.04 -6.50 -17.35
CA PRO A 111 2.80 -6.14 -16.14
C PRO A 111 1.94 -5.34 -15.17
N VAL A 112 2.08 -5.66 -13.88
CA VAL A 112 1.45 -4.89 -12.80
C VAL A 112 2.11 -3.51 -12.72
N PRO A 113 1.36 -2.40 -12.58
CA PRO A 113 1.92 -1.06 -12.44
C PRO A 113 2.92 -0.95 -11.28
N TYR A 114 4.07 -0.35 -11.54
CA TYR A 114 5.19 -0.28 -10.60
C TYR A 114 4.83 0.30 -9.21
N PRO A 115 3.98 1.34 -9.08
CA PRO A 115 3.54 1.82 -7.77
C PRO A 115 2.77 0.77 -6.97
N ILE A 116 2.02 -0.12 -7.64
CA ILE A 116 1.31 -1.22 -6.98
C ILE A 116 2.31 -2.29 -6.53
N VAL A 117 3.34 -2.58 -7.34
CA VAL A 117 4.42 -3.51 -6.94
C VAL A 117 5.13 -3.00 -5.67
N ASN A 118 5.43 -1.69 -5.62
CA ASN A 118 6.02 -1.07 -4.43
C ASN A 118 5.09 -1.16 -3.21
N GLN A 119 3.79 -0.98 -3.39
CA GLN A 119 2.80 -1.15 -2.33
C GLN A 119 2.76 -2.60 -1.82
N LEU A 120 2.80 -3.59 -2.73
CA LEU A 120 2.88 -5.01 -2.37
C LEU A 120 4.15 -5.32 -1.57
N ALA A 121 5.30 -4.77 -1.96
CA ALA A 121 6.53 -4.89 -1.19
C ALA A 121 6.38 -4.34 0.24
N CYS A 122 5.71 -3.19 0.40
CA CYS A 122 5.39 -2.65 1.73
C CYS A 122 4.47 -3.58 2.53
N CYS A 123 3.48 -4.20 1.88
CA CYS A 123 2.59 -5.16 2.53
C CYS A 123 3.35 -6.41 3.01
N LEU A 124 4.25 -6.96 2.19
CA LEU A 124 5.11 -8.09 2.55
C LEU A 124 6.01 -7.73 3.75
N PHE A 125 6.61 -6.55 3.73
CA PHE A 125 7.48 -6.09 4.80
C PHE A 125 6.72 -5.90 6.11
N ILE A 126 5.62 -5.13 6.12
CA ILE A 126 4.88 -4.84 7.36
C ILE A 126 4.15 -6.07 7.91
N SER A 127 3.82 -7.05 7.07
CA SER A 127 3.23 -8.32 7.51
C SER A 127 4.22 -9.22 8.25
N GLY A 128 5.52 -8.91 8.14
CA GLY A 128 6.59 -9.75 8.67
C GLY A 128 6.88 -10.98 7.80
N TYR A 129 6.44 -10.99 6.54
CA TYR A 129 6.83 -12.03 5.59
C TYR A 129 8.34 -12.02 5.33
N THR A 130 8.94 -10.84 5.36
CA THR A 130 10.39 -10.61 5.38
C THR A 130 10.69 -9.35 6.19
N ASP A 131 11.84 -9.29 6.82
CA ASP A 131 12.37 -8.13 7.55
C ASP A 131 13.31 -7.26 6.70
N ASP A 132 13.58 -7.69 5.45
CA ASP A 132 14.37 -6.94 4.47
C ASP A 132 13.48 -6.35 3.36
N MET A 133 13.45 -5.02 3.29
CA MET A 133 12.69 -4.29 2.26
C MET A 133 13.19 -4.60 0.83
N ASN A 134 14.48 -4.86 0.63
CA ASN A 134 15.00 -5.20 -0.70
C ASN A 134 14.53 -6.61 -1.11
N GLN A 135 14.49 -7.54 -0.17
CA GLN A 135 13.90 -8.85 -0.39
C GLN A 135 12.40 -8.75 -0.69
N ALA A 136 11.65 -7.92 0.06
CA ALA A 136 10.25 -7.67 -0.21
C ALA A 136 10.01 -7.13 -1.62
N LYS A 137 10.84 -6.17 -2.06
CA LYS A 137 10.79 -5.61 -3.43
C LYS A 137 11.08 -6.69 -4.48
N ALA A 138 12.10 -7.51 -4.27
CA ALA A 138 12.46 -8.58 -5.20
C ALA A 138 11.32 -9.61 -5.33
N ILE A 139 10.74 -10.05 -4.22
CA ILE A 139 9.61 -10.98 -4.21
C ILE A 139 8.41 -10.37 -4.95
N ALA A 140 8.02 -9.14 -4.60
CA ALA A 140 6.90 -8.46 -5.26
C ALA A 140 7.13 -8.32 -6.78
N ALA A 141 8.34 -7.99 -7.21
CA ALA A 141 8.67 -7.84 -8.62
C ALA A 141 8.64 -9.17 -9.38
N VAL A 142 9.14 -10.26 -8.78
CA VAL A 142 9.10 -11.60 -9.38
C VAL A 142 7.67 -12.10 -9.51
N GLU A 143 6.92 -12.07 -8.42
CA GLU A 143 5.54 -12.58 -8.36
C GLU A 143 4.57 -11.79 -9.25
N THR A 144 4.84 -10.52 -9.52
CA THR A 144 4.02 -9.70 -10.42
C THR A 144 4.51 -9.70 -11.88
N GLY A 145 5.55 -10.46 -12.22
CA GLY A 145 6.14 -10.48 -13.55
C GLY A 145 6.81 -9.15 -13.96
N SER A 146 7.01 -8.23 -13.02
CA SER A 146 7.51 -6.88 -13.32
C SER A 146 9.00 -6.85 -13.68
N LEU A 147 9.76 -7.90 -13.41
CA LEU A 147 11.16 -8.04 -13.84
C LEU A 147 11.32 -8.30 -15.34
N ALA A 148 10.30 -8.82 -16.01
CA ALA A 148 10.35 -9.10 -17.44
C ALA A 148 10.12 -7.85 -18.32
N ALA A 149 9.73 -6.73 -17.71
CA ALA A 149 9.36 -5.48 -18.40
C ALA A 149 10.40 -4.36 -18.23
N ALA A 150 11.54 -4.62 -17.60
CA ALA A 150 12.67 -3.70 -17.43
C ALA A 150 13.85 -4.04 -18.41
#